data_32149c691e65818d42fc14b50a5eb93b
#
_entry.id   32149c691e65818d42fc14b50a5eb93b
#
_cell.length_a   1.000
_cell.length_b   1.000
_cell.length_c   1.000
_cell.angle_alpha   90.00
_cell.angle_beta   90.00
_cell.angle_gamma   90.00
#
_symmetry.space_group_name_H-M   'P 1'
#
loop_
_entity.id
_entity.type
_entity.pdbx_description
1 polymer ?
#
loop_
_entity_poly.entity_id
_entity_poly.type
_entity_poly.pdbx_seq_one_letter_code
_entity_poly.pdbx_strand_id
1 'polypeptide(L)'
;MKNIVLSLFASLAFLFSLNATAIELNFAQGGGSQGQMTMELTAEWEKKTGHKVNFLEMPASTSDQYVQYKTWLSAQNSDVDIYKVDNVWAGEFGTQLIDLKPYLDEQLEIMPNVLSAYTTAKGEIIGLPYSVGIPMLYYRTDLLEKYNRDVPETWDEMTETAQFIQDKERAAGNDKMWGFVWQGNAYEGLTCDALEWVASHGGGMIVEKDGTISINN
;
A
#
# COMPACT_ATOMS: atom_id res chain seq x y z
N MET A 1 81.93 6.00 22.29
CA MET A 1 80.74 6.78 22.64
C MET A 1 79.90 6.88 21.38
N LYS A 2 78.85 6.07 21.30
CA LYS A 2 77.96 5.98 20.13
C LYS A 2 76.62 6.59 20.53
N ASN A 3 76.25 7.69 19.89
CA ASN A 3 74.95 8.33 20.06
C ASN A 3 73.87 7.54 19.28
N ILE A 4 72.92 7.04 19.98
CA ILE A 4 71.73 6.44 19.40
C ILE A 4 70.67 7.54 19.32
N VAL A 5 70.35 7.98 18.08
CA VAL A 5 69.23 8.87 17.80
C VAL A 5 67.99 8.00 17.66
N LEU A 6 67.06 8.15 18.57
CA LEU A 6 65.78 7.46 18.57
C LEU A 6 64.80 8.32 17.74
N SER A 7 64.53 7.93 16.49
CA SER A 7 63.50 8.56 15.67
C SER A 7 62.13 8.11 16.10
N LEU A 8 61.34 9.00 16.70
CA LEU A 8 59.92 8.80 17.01
C LEU A 8 59.12 9.06 15.73
N PHE A 9 58.71 8.01 15.01
CA PHE A 9 57.68 8.10 13.97
C PHE A 9 56.30 8.18 14.63
N ALA A 10 55.77 9.39 14.77
CA ALA A 10 54.37 9.59 15.10
C ALA A 10 53.55 9.31 13.86
N SER A 11 52.94 8.09 13.80
CA SER A 11 51.95 7.73 12.81
C SER A 11 50.67 8.50 13.10
N LEU A 12 50.46 9.62 12.41
CA LEU A 12 49.20 10.36 12.42
C LEU A 12 48.21 9.57 11.57
N ALA A 13 47.45 8.64 12.21
CA ALA A 13 46.32 8.00 11.60
C ALA A 13 45.23 9.06 11.39
N PHE A 14 45.14 9.60 10.19
CA PHE A 14 43.99 10.38 9.73
C PHE A 14 42.81 9.41 9.64
N LEU A 15 42.03 9.37 10.70
CA LEU A 15 40.68 8.80 10.64
C LEU A 15 39.86 9.72 9.74
N PHE A 16 39.83 9.41 8.44
CA PHE A 16 38.79 9.90 7.56
C PHE A 16 37.46 9.27 8.05
N SER A 17 36.82 9.92 9.01
CA SER A 17 35.40 9.72 9.22
C SER A 17 34.72 10.13 7.92
N LEU A 18 34.35 9.16 7.11
CA LEU A 18 33.37 9.36 6.05
C LEU A 18 32.08 9.79 6.76
N ASN A 19 31.94 11.10 6.97
CA ASN A 19 30.66 11.68 7.32
C ASN A 19 29.73 11.39 6.13
N ALA A 20 29.06 10.25 6.15
CA ALA A 20 27.92 10.05 5.27
C ALA A 20 26.95 11.20 5.57
N THR A 21 26.80 12.10 4.62
CA THR A 21 25.88 13.23 4.76
C THR A 21 24.48 12.64 4.93
N ALA A 22 23.82 13.00 6.04
CA ALA A 22 22.43 12.60 6.21
C ALA A 22 21.62 13.13 5.04
N ILE A 23 20.80 12.28 4.41
CA ILE A 23 19.88 12.67 3.36
C ILE A 23 18.49 12.84 3.94
N GLU A 24 17.70 13.69 3.35
CA GLU A 24 16.27 13.84 3.60
C GLU A 24 15.50 13.32 2.41
N LEU A 25 14.48 12.50 2.65
CA LEU A 25 13.60 11.93 1.64
C LEU A 25 12.18 12.41 1.89
N ASN A 26 11.48 12.76 0.83
CA ASN A 26 10.07 13.14 0.88
C ASN A 26 9.22 11.97 0.42
N PHE A 27 8.38 11.45 1.29
CA PHE A 27 7.52 10.30 1.06
C PHE A 27 6.05 10.71 0.99
N ALA A 28 5.45 10.59 -0.18
CA ALA A 28 4.03 10.82 -0.40
C ALA A 28 3.23 9.56 -0.04
N GLN A 29 2.42 9.63 1.03
CA GLN A 29 1.57 8.54 1.48
C GLN A 29 0.25 9.03 2.04
N GLY A 30 -0.80 8.18 1.99
CA GLY A 30 -2.06 8.42 2.66
C GLY A 30 -1.93 8.35 4.18
N GLY A 31 -2.88 8.96 4.87
CA GLY A 31 -3.00 8.92 6.33
C GLY A 31 -3.57 7.59 6.85
N GLY A 32 -4.19 7.66 8.03
CA GLY A 32 -4.81 6.52 8.71
C GLY A 32 -3.82 5.60 9.42
N SER A 33 -4.30 4.44 9.84
CA SER A 33 -3.51 3.49 10.64
C SER A 33 -2.27 2.95 9.91
N GLN A 34 -2.35 2.72 8.62
CA GLN A 34 -1.20 2.30 7.82
C GLN A 34 -0.14 3.41 7.74
N GLY A 35 -0.55 4.66 7.56
CA GLY A 35 0.37 5.79 7.56
C GLY A 35 1.09 5.93 8.90
N GLN A 36 0.37 5.79 10.01
CA GLN A 36 0.95 5.83 11.34
C GLN A 36 1.99 4.73 11.55
N MET A 37 1.68 3.49 11.20
CA MET A 37 2.63 2.37 11.31
C MET A 37 3.89 2.63 10.48
N THR A 38 3.76 3.20 9.28
CA THR A 38 4.91 3.55 8.46
C THR A 38 5.78 4.60 9.14
N MET A 39 5.20 5.61 9.75
CA MET A 39 5.95 6.65 10.49
C MET A 39 6.73 6.04 11.67
N GLU A 40 6.14 5.10 12.39
CA GLU A 40 6.79 4.40 13.50
C GLU A 40 8.00 3.58 13.02
N LEU A 41 7.83 2.76 11.97
CA LEU A 41 8.91 1.98 11.37
C LEU A 41 10.00 2.87 10.77
N THR A 42 9.61 3.97 10.14
CA THR A 42 10.55 4.95 9.57
C THR A 42 11.38 5.61 10.66
N ALA A 43 10.79 5.95 11.81
CA ALA A 43 11.52 6.52 12.93
C ALA A 43 12.61 5.59 13.48
N GLU A 44 12.41 4.27 13.41
CA GLU A 44 13.44 3.29 13.76
C GLU A 44 14.58 3.26 12.71
N TRP A 45 14.23 3.35 11.44
CA TRP A 45 15.21 3.43 10.36
C TRP A 45 16.05 4.71 10.43
N GLU A 46 15.42 5.86 10.70
CA GLU A 46 16.11 7.13 10.91
C GLU A 46 17.15 7.06 12.04
N LYS A 47 16.79 6.41 13.17
CA LYS A 47 17.71 6.20 14.28
C LYS A 47 18.93 5.35 13.92
N LYS A 48 18.72 4.35 13.04
CA LYS A 48 19.78 3.44 12.60
C LYS A 48 20.72 4.08 11.56
N THR A 49 20.18 4.90 10.69
CA THR A 49 20.91 5.40 9.51
C THR A 49 21.37 6.85 9.63
N GLY A 50 20.71 7.64 10.47
CA GLY A 50 20.91 9.08 10.59
C GLY A 50 20.23 9.88 9.47
N HIS A 51 19.55 9.22 8.53
CA HIS A 51 18.76 9.87 7.48
C HIS A 51 17.42 10.37 8.02
N LYS A 52 16.67 11.12 7.21
CA LYS A 52 15.36 11.68 7.54
C LYS A 52 14.33 11.38 6.47
N VAL A 53 13.08 11.19 6.88
CA VAL A 53 11.94 11.05 5.97
C VAL A 53 10.86 12.06 6.37
N ASN A 54 10.53 12.93 5.43
CA ASN A 54 9.42 13.87 5.55
C ASN A 54 8.19 13.25 4.89
N PHE A 55 7.09 13.16 5.61
CA PHE A 55 5.85 12.60 5.07
C PHE A 55 5.00 13.72 4.47
N LEU A 56 4.64 13.54 3.21
CA LEU A 56 3.68 14.37 2.49
C LEU A 56 2.31 13.70 2.58
N GLU A 57 1.41 14.30 3.35
CA GLU A 57 0.07 13.75 3.53
C GLU A 57 -0.74 13.87 2.24
N MET A 58 -1.26 12.73 1.79
CA MET A 58 -2.08 12.61 0.59
C MET A 58 -3.57 12.60 0.94
N PRO A 59 -4.45 12.99 -0.03
CA PRO A 59 -5.89 12.85 0.13
C PRO A 59 -6.31 11.45 0.56
N ALA A 60 -7.43 11.32 1.26
CA ALA A 60 -7.97 10.01 1.65
C ALA A 60 -8.46 9.17 0.45
N SER A 61 -8.97 9.83 -0.60
CA SER A 61 -9.41 9.20 -1.83
C SER A 61 -8.23 8.77 -2.69
N THR A 62 -8.15 7.49 -3.04
CA THR A 62 -7.13 6.94 -3.94
C THR A 62 -7.21 7.57 -5.34
N SER A 63 -8.41 7.89 -5.82
CA SER A 63 -8.57 8.61 -7.09
C SER A 63 -7.95 10.01 -7.06
N ASP A 64 -8.05 10.73 -5.95
CA ASP A 64 -7.43 12.04 -5.79
C ASP A 64 -5.91 11.92 -5.65
N GLN A 65 -5.42 10.89 -4.96
CA GLN A 65 -3.98 10.57 -4.91
C GLN A 65 -3.43 10.30 -6.30
N TYR A 66 -4.14 9.51 -7.12
CA TYR A 66 -3.75 9.23 -8.49
C TYR A 66 -3.59 10.51 -9.32
N VAL A 67 -4.56 11.42 -9.28
CA VAL A 67 -4.50 12.71 -10.00
C VAL A 67 -3.32 13.55 -9.54
N GLN A 68 -3.05 13.58 -8.25
CA GLN A 68 -1.92 14.31 -7.68
C GLN A 68 -0.59 13.72 -8.13
N TYR A 69 -0.43 12.39 -8.08
CA TYR A 69 0.79 11.72 -8.53
C TYR A 69 1.02 11.90 -10.01
N LYS A 70 -0.03 11.76 -10.82
CA LYS A 70 0.04 12.01 -12.25
C LYS A 70 0.52 13.44 -12.57
N THR A 71 0.04 14.41 -11.81
CA THR A 71 0.46 15.81 -11.95
C THR A 71 1.94 15.97 -11.62
N TRP A 72 2.39 15.44 -10.49
CA TRP A 72 3.79 15.56 -10.06
C TRP A 72 4.75 14.83 -11.00
N LEU A 73 4.45 13.59 -11.35
CA LEU A 73 5.30 12.78 -12.22
C LEU A 73 5.36 13.38 -13.65
N SER A 74 4.23 13.87 -14.19
CA SER A 74 4.21 14.52 -15.51
C SER A 74 4.99 15.83 -15.53
N ALA A 75 5.02 16.55 -14.42
CA ALA A 75 5.81 17.77 -14.27
C ALA A 75 7.29 17.49 -13.95
N GLN A 76 7.69 16.22 -13.81
CA GLN A 76 9.01 15.80 -13.34
C GLN A 76 9.40 16.48 -12.02
N ASN A 77 8.44 16.55 -11.09
CA ASN A 77 8.64 17.16 -9.78
C ASN A 77 9.67 16.36 -8.98
N SER A 78 10.77 17.02 -8.62
CA SER A 78 11.87 16.45 -7.84
C SER A 78 11.68 16.59 -6.31
N ASP A 79 10.56 17.16 -5.86
CA ASP A 79 10.30 17.34 -4.43
C ASP A 79 9.76 16.08 -3.75
N VAL A 80 9.43 15.05 -4.51
CA VAL A 80 8.93 13.76 -3.99
C VAL A 80 9.88 12.65 -4.42
N ASP A 81 10.44 11.97 -3.43
CA ASP A 81 11.40 10.87 -3.65
C ASP A 81 10.72 9.51 -3.65
N ILE A 82 9.70 9.33 -2.81
CA ILE A 82 9.02 8.06 -2.61
C ILE A 82 7.50 8.26 -2.77
N TYR A 83 6.90 7.42 -3.59
CA TYR A 83 5.46 7.39 -3.84
C TYR A 83 4.85 6.08 -3.31
N LYS A 84 3.80 6.16 -2.51
CA LYS A 84 2.95 4.99 -2.21
C LYS A 84 2.01 4.77 -3.38
N VAL A 85 2.39 3.90 -4.29
CA VAL A 85 1.67 3.63 -5.54
C VAL A 85 0.69 2.47 -5.35
N ASP A 86 -0.53 2.63 -5.82
CA ASP A 86 -1.48 1.53 -5.92
C ASP A 86 -1.07 0.59 -7.07
N ASN A 87 -1.34 -0.70 -6.94
CA ASN A 87 -0.97 -1.71 -7.91
C ASN A 87 -1.58 -1.45 -9.29
N VAL A 88 -2.79 -0.89 -9.37
CA VAL A 88 -3.47 -0.56 -10.63
C VAL A 88 -2.83 0.61 -11.37
N TRP A 89 -2.00 1.42 -10.71
CA TRP A 89 -1.30 2.56 -11.34
C TRP A 89 0.10 2.21 -11.83
N ALA A 90 0.65 1.08 -11.39
CA ALA A 90 2.02 0.69 -11.68
C ALA A 90 2.32 0.65 -13.19
N GLY A 91 1.37 0.19 -13.99
CA GLY A 91 1.52 0.13 -15.45
C GLY A 91 1.64 1.52 -16.11
N GLU A 92 0.96 2.54 -15.59
CA GLU A 92 1.00 3.90 -16.13
C GLU A 92 2.26 4.65 -15.66
N PHE A 93 2.58 4.55 -14.37
CA PHE A 93 3.71 5.29 -13.78
C PHE A 93 5.06 4.62 -13.99
N GLY A 94 5.10 3.39 -14.45
CA GLY A 94 6.31 2.58 -14.54
C GLY A 94 7.44 3.19 -15.36
N THR A 95 7.14 4.03 -16.35
CA THR A 95 8.18 4.73 -17.14
C THR A 95 8.79 5.96 -16.43
N GLN A 96 8.21 6.35 -15.29
CA GLN A 96 8.62 7.54 -14.53
C GLN A 96 9.25 7.15 -13.18
N LEU A 97 9.19 5.87 -12.84
CA LEU A 97 9.78 5.31 -11.63
C LEU A 97 11.06 4.55 -11.97
N ILE A 98 11.97 4.47 -11.01
CA ILE A 98 13.23 3.76 -11.20
C ILE A 98 13.04 2.24 -11.15
N ASP A 99 13.89 1.49 -11.85
CA ASP A 99 13.98 0.04 -11.66
C ASP A 99 14.69 -0.26 -10.33
N LEU A 100 13.96 -0.87 -9.41
CA LEU A 100 14.49 -1.26 -8.10
C LEU A 100 15.27 -2.58 -8.12
N LYS A 101 15.13 -3.38 -9.18
CA LYS A 101 15.72 -4.72 -9.26
C LYS A 101 17.22 -4.76 -8.95
N PRO A 102 18.06 -3.80 -9.40
CA PRO A 102 19.48 -3.81 -9.08
C PRO A 102 19.82 -3.57 -7.61
N TYR A 103 18.86 -3.09 -6.83
CA TYR A 103 19.03 -2.70 -5.43
C TYR A 103 18.39 -3.67 -4.45
N LEU A 104 17.72 -4.70 -4.95
CA LEU A 104 17.04 -5.67 -4.08
C LEU A 104 18.02 -6.69 -3.53
N ASP A 105 17.85 -7.02 -2.24
CA ASP A 105 18.54 -8.14 -1.62
C ASP A 105 17.97 -9.46 -2.18
N GLU A 106 18.85 -10.40 -2.55
CA GLU A 106 18.47 -11.74 -3.02
C GLU A 106 17.69 -12.54 -1.97
N GLN A 107 17.80 -12.17 -0.69
CA GLN A 107 17.09 -12.79 0.43
C GLN A 107 15.68 -12.20 0.65
N LEU A 108 15.27 -11.20 -0.14
CA LEU A 108 13.97 -10.59 0.00
C LEU A 108 12.87 -11.52 -0.53
N GLU A 109 12.16 -12.17 0.38
CA GLU A 109 11.04 -13.05 0.04
C GLU A 109 9.76 -12.23 -0.20
N ILE A 110 9.38 -12.08 -1.46
CA ILE A 110 8.12 -11.46 -1.85
C ILE A 110 7.29 -12.49 -2.62
N MET A 111 6.00 -12.56 -2.33
CA MET A 111 5.08 -13.42 -3.08
C MET A 111 5.09 -13.05 -4.57
N PRO A 112 5.39 -13.98 -5.48
CA PRO A 112 5.56 -13.69 -6.91
C PRO A 112 4.32 -13.01 -7.53
N ASN A 113 3.12 -13.42 -7.14
CA ASN A 113 1.87 -12.84 -7.64
C ASN A 113 1.70 -11.37 -7.24
N VAL A 114 2.17 -11.00 -6.07
CA VAL A 114 2.10 -9.61 -5.59
C VAL A 114 3.17 -8.77 -6.28
N LEU A 115 4.38 -9.28 -6.42
CA LEU A 115 5.47 -8.59 -7.11
C LEU A 115 5.16 -8.37 -8.60
N SER A 116 4.44 -9.30 -9.24
CA SER A 116 4.09 -9.18 -10.66
C SER A 116 3.28 -7.93 -10.99
N ALA A 117 2.46 -7.42 -10.05
CA ALA A 117 1.71 -6.18 -10.23
C ALA A 117 2.61 -4.94 -10.34
N TYR A 118 3.83 -5.01 -9.83
CA TYR A 118 4.83 -3.94 -9.88
C TYR A 118 5.99 -4.25 -10.84
N THR A 119 5.82 -5.27 -11.69
CA THR A 119 6.84 -5.65 -12.68
C THR A 119 6.38 -5.24 -14.08
N THR A 120 7.20 -4.44 -14.77
CA THR A 120 6.91 -4.01 -16.14
C THR A 120 7.05 -5.17 -17.14
N ALA A 121 6.53 -5.01 -18.35
CA ALA A 121 6.70 -5.98 -19.43
C ALA A 121 8.19 -6.20 -19.81
N LYS A 122 9.08 -5.30 -19.43
CA LYS A 122 10.54 -5.44 -19.60
C LYS A 122 11.21 -6.16 -18.44
N GLY A 123 10.47 -6.51 -17.39
CA GLY A 123 10.99 -7.16 -16.20
C GLY A 123 11.65 -6.20 -15.20
N GLU A 124 11.40 -4.90 -15.32
CA GLU A 124 11.81 -3.88 -14.35
C GLU A 124 10.86 -3.91 -13.16
N ILE A 125 11.37 -3.82 -11.94
CA ILE A 125 10.60 -3.77 -10.70
C ILE A 125 10.49 -2.30 -10.28
N ILE A 126 9.33 -1.71 -10.49
CA ILE A 126 9.06 -0.28 -10.26
C ILE A 126 8.50 0.05 -8.88
N GLY A 127 8.24 -0.96 -8.08
CA GLY A 127 7.74 -0.80 -6.73
C GLY A 127 7.84 -2.08 -5.93
N LEU A 128 7.82 -1.95 -4.62
CA LEU A 128 7.76 -3.08 -3.70
C LEU A 128 6.41 -3.09 -2.99
N PRO A 129 5.85 -4.28 -2.73
CA PRO A 129 4.60 -4.39 -1.99
C PRO A 129 4.73 -3.77 -0.60
N TYR A 130 3.91 -2.77 -0.33
CA TYR A 130 3.81 -2.12 0.96
C TYR A 130 2.83 -2.85 1.89
N SER A 131 1.70 -3.27 1.35
CA SER A 131 0.68 -4.07 2.02
C SER A 131 -0.10 -4.89 1.01
N VAL A 132 -0.71 -5.96 1.47
CA VAL A 132 -1.63 -6.78 0.67
C VAL A 132 -2.99 -6.74 1.35
N GLY A 133 -4.01 -6.27 0.61
CA GLY A 133 -5.41 -6.34 1.02
C GLY A 133 -6.07 -7.59 0.44
N ILE A 134 -6.90 -8.22 1.24
CA ILE A 134 -7.75 -9.34 0.81
C ILE A 134 -9.19 -8.97 1.18
N PRO A 135 -10.15 -9.07 0.25
CA PRO A 135 -11.57 -8.90 0.58
C PRO A 135 -11.99 -9.87 1.69
N MET A 136 -12.66 -9.35 2.71
CA MET A 136 -13.14 -10.12 3.84
C MET A 136 -14.46 -9.56 4.34
N LEU A 137 -15.36 -10.46 4.76
CA LEU A 137 -16.58 -10.06 5.42
C LEU A 137 -16.29 -9.75 6.91
N TYR A 138 -16.45 -8.48 7.29
CA TYR A 138 -16.49 -8.06 8.68
C TYR A 138 -17.94 -8.06 9.17
N TYR A 139 -18.20 -8.70 10.29
CA TYR A 139 -19.56 -8.83 10.81
C TYR A 139 -19.67 -8.52 12.31
N ARG A 140 -20.82 -8.11 12.73
CA ARG A 140 -21.17 -7.81 14.12
C ARG A 140 -21.58 -9.09 14.84
N THR A 141 -20.67 -9.71 15.58
CA THR A 141 -20.92 -10.94 16.35
C THR A 141 -22.06 -10.76 17.33
N ASP A 142 -22.11 -9.61 18.01
CA ASP A 142 -23.16 -9.28 18.97
C ASP A 142 -24.57 -9.22 18.35
N LEU A 143 -24.69 -8.76 17.10
CA LEU A 143 -25.98 -8.72 16.40
C LEU A 143 -26.39 -10.11 15.88
N LEU A 144 -25.44 -10.88 15.38
CA LEU A 144 -25.70 -12.27 14.99
C LEU A 144 -26.19 -13.08 16.20
N GLU A 145 -25.50 -13.01 17.32
CA GLU A 145 -25.89 -13.67 18.57
C GLU A 145 -27.26 -13.20 19.07
N LYS A 146 -27.48 -11.87 19.10
CA LYS A 146 -28.76 -11.28 19.54
C LYS A 146 -29.96 -11.83 18.80
N TYR A 147 -29.82 -12.10 17.51
CA TYR A 147 -30.88 -12.54 16.63
C TYR A 147 -30.80 -14.03 16.26
N ASN A 148 -29.89 -14.76 16.90
CA ASN A 148 -29.66 -16.18 16.66
C ASN A 148 -29.49 -16.49 15.16
N ARG A 149 -28.57 -15.75 14.53
CA ARG A 149 -28.14 -15.91 13.14
C ARG A 149 -26.73 -16.41 13.10
N ASP A 150 -26.46 -17.32 12.16
CA ASP A 150 -25.11 -17.78 11.86
C ASP A 150 -24.37 -16.77 10.97
N VAL A 151 -23.06 -16.90 10.88
CA VAL A 151 -22.24 -16.15 9.92
C VAL A 151 -22.62 -16.62 8.52
N PRO A 152 -23.01 -15.72 7.60
CA PRO A 152 -23.42 -16.12 6.26
C PRO A 152 -22.24 -16.68 5.46
N GLU A 153 -22.47 -17.76 4.73
CA GLU A 153 -21.49 -18.40 3.84
C GLU A 153 -21.76 -18.11 2.35
N THR A 154 -22.94 -17.59 2.04
CA THR A 154 -23.36 -17.23 0.67
C THR A 154 -23.87 -15.80 0.58
N TRP A 155 -23.89 -15.23 -0.62
CA TRP A 155 -24.47 -13.91 -0.88
C TRP A 155 -25.97 -13.84 -0.54
N ASP A 156 -26.72 -14.92 -0.76
CA ASP A 156 -28.14 -14.99 -0.44
C ASP A 156 -28.34 -14.98 1.08
N GLU A 157 -27.61 -15.80 1.83
CA GLU A 157 -27.64 -15.81 3.30
C GLU A 157 -27.22 -14.47 3.89
N MET A 158 -26.20 -13.84 3.31
CA MET A 158 -25.75 -12.51 3.72
C MET A 158 -26.87 -11.48 3.52
N THR A 159 -27.53 -11.49 2.36
CA THR A 159 -28.62 -10.58 2.03
C THR A 159 -29.79 -10.77 2.98
N GLU A 160 -30.23 -12.02 3.20
CA GLU A 160 -31.32 -12.34 4.11
C GLU A 160 -31.00 -11.92 5.56
N THR A 161 -29.81 -12.27 6.05
CA THR A 161 -29.38 -11.96 7.42
C THR A 161 -29.26 -10.45 7.64
N ALA A 162 -28.63 -9.75 6.69
CA ALA A 162 -28.47 -8.30 6.74
C ALA A 162 -29.82 -7.57 6.75
N GLN A 163 -30.75 -7.95 5.86
CA GLN A 163 -32.09 -7.37 5.80
C GLN A 163 -32.87 -7.65 7.09
N PHE A 164 -32.85 -8.89 7.57
CA PHE A 164 -33.53 -9.27 8.80
C PHE A 164 -33.06 -8.47 10.01
N ILE A 165 -31.74 -8.35 10.21
CA ILE A 165 -31.17 -7.61 11.34
C ILE A 165 -31.50 -6.13 11.20
N GLN A 166 -31.37 -5.54 10.02
CA GLN A 166 -31.72 -4.16 9.76
C GLN A 166 -33.16 -3.84 10.17
N ASP A 167 -34.13 -4.67 9.74
CA ASP A 167 -35.54 -4.47 10.00
C ASP A 167 -35.84 -4.57 11.49
N LYS A 168 -35.24 -5.52 12.20
CA LYS A 168 -35.39 -5.71 13.65
C LYS A 168 -34.82 -4.54 14.44
N GLU A 169 -33.62 -4.08 14.09
CA GLU A 169 -32.97 -2.96 14.75
C GLU A 169 -33.74 -1.65 14.53
N ARG A 170 -34.22 -1.42 13.30
CA ARG A 170 -35.02 -0.22 12.99
C ARG A 170 -36.37 -0.25 13.71
N ALA A 171 -37.04 -1.40 13.78
CA ALA A 171 -38.26 -1.54 14.57
C ALA A 171 -38.04 -1.35 16.08
N ALA A 172 -36.81 -1.55 16.58
CA ALA A 172 -36.41 -1.29 17.95
C ALA A 172 -35.97 0.17 18.20
N GLY A 173 -36.07 1.05 17.19
CA GLY A 173 -35.75 2.49 17.28
C GLY A 173 -34.33 2.87 16.80
N ASN A 174 -33.59 1.94 16.24
CA ASN A 174 -32.27 2.22 15.64
C ASN A 174 -32.40 2.54 14.13
N ASP A 175 -33.01 3.68 13.82
CA ASP A 175 -33.36 4.08 12.46
C ASP A 175 -32.15 4.23 11.52
N LYS A 176 -30.93 4.41 12.09
CA LYS A 176 -29.68 4.55 11.33
C LYS A 176 -28.99 3.24 11.03
N MET A 177 -29.54 2.11 11.47
CA MET A 177 -28.94 0.80 11.20
C MET A 177 -29.06 0.42 9.74
N TRP A 178 -27.93 0.01 9.16
CA TRP A 178 -27.81 -0.62 7.85
C TRP A 178 -27.30 -2.05 8.01
N GLY A 179 -27.97 -2.97 7.33
CA GLY A 179 -27.61 -4.40 7.40
C GLY A 179 -26.31 -4.73 6.69
N PHE A 180 -25.99 -3.98 5.64
CA PHE A 180 -24.74 -4.10 4.90
C PHE A 180 -24.20 -2.71 4.51
N VAL A 181 -22.89 -2.55 4.57
CA VAL A 181 -22.19 -1.32 4.16
C VAL A 181 -21.00 -1.68 3.30
N TRP A 182 -20.71 -0.86 2.31
CA TRP A 182 -19.70 -1.08 1.29
C TRP A 182 -19.21 0.26 0.72
N GLN A 183 -18.12 0.23 -0.06
CA GLN A 183 -17.53 1.43 -0.63
C GLN A 183 -18.25 1.82 -1.92
N GLY A 184 -19.44 2.43 -1.81
CA GLY A 184 -20.31 2.76 -2.94
C GLY A 184 -20.13 4.16 -3.52
N ASN A 185 -19.18 4.96 -3.06
CA ASN A 185 -18.92 6.28 -3.62
C ASN A 185 -18.19 6.16 -4.98
N ALA A 186 -18.30 7.19 -5.83
CA ALA A 186 -17.65 7.23 -7.14
C ALA A 186 -16.12 7.45 -6.98
N TYR A 187 -15.40 6.38 -6.69
CA TYR A 187 -13.94 6.35 -6.59
C TYR A 187 -13.44 4.89 -6.75
N GLU A 188 -12.15 4.67 -6.68
CA GLU A 188 -11.51 3.37 -6.90
C GLU A 188 -12.07 2.24 -6.02
N GLY A 189 -12.38 2.49 -4.76
CA GLY A 189 -12.94 1.48 -3.84
C GLY A 189 -14.25 0.84 -4.34
N LEU A 190 -15.10 1.58 -5.09
CA LEU A 190 -16.29 1.00 -5.73
C LEU A 190 -15.90 -0.06 -6.77
N THR A 191 -14.82 0.16 -7.51
CA THR A 191 -14.33 -0.82 -8.50
C THR A 191 -13.87 -2.11 -7.83
N CYS A 192 -13.21 -2.01 -6.67
CA CYS A 192 -12.78 -3.18 -5.89
C CYS A 192 -13.98 -4.02 -5.44
N ASP A 193 -15.00 -3.40 -4.82
CA ASP A 193 -16.19 -4.11 -4.35
C ASP A 193 -17.00 -4.70 -5.53
N ALA A 194 -17.16 -3.92 -6.62
CA ALA A 194 -17.87 -4.40 -7.80
C ALA A 194 -17.17 -5.60 -8.46
N LEU A 195 -15.83 -5.58 -8.51
CA LEU A 195 -15.05 -6.69 -9.06
C LEU A 195 -15.21 -7.96 -8.22
N GLU A 196 -15.25 -7.84 -6.89
CA GLU A 196 -15.52 -8.97 -6.00
C GLU A 196 -16.88 -9.61 -6.31
N TRP A 197 -17.93 -8.79 -6.46
CA TRP A 197 -19.28 -9.29 -6.77
C TRP A 197 -19.34 -9.94 -8.14
N VAL A 198 -18.80 -9.29 -9.17
CA VAL A 198 -18.78 -9.82 -10.53
C VAL A 198 -17.99 -11.13 -10.59
N ALA A 199 -16.80 -11.17 -10.02
CA ALA A 199 -15.94 -12.36 -10.03
C ALA A 199 -16.57 -13.52 -9.25
N SER A 200 -17.15 -13.27 -8.07
CA SER A 200 -17.82 -14.31 -7.26
C SER A 200 -19.07 -14.89 -7.90
N HIS A 201 -19.70 -14.17 -8.82
CA HIS A 201 -20.83 -14.66 -9.64
C HIS A 201 -20.41 -15.26 -10.99
N GLY A 202 -19.11 -15.47 -11.23
CA GLY A 202 -18.59 -16.08 -12.45
C GLY A 202 -18.46 -15.12 -13.63
N GLY A 203 -18.54 -13.79 -13.39
CA GLY A 203 -18.43 -12.77 -14.45
C GLY A 203 -17.00 -12.47 -14.91
N GLY A 204 -15.99 -13.17 -14.38
CA GLY A 204 -14.60 -12.99 -14.75
C GLY A 204 -13.92 -11.74 -14.18
N MET A 205 -12.92 -11.28 -14.86
CA MET A 205 -12.13 -10.09 -14.53
C MET A 205 -12.41 -8.96 -15.52
N ILE A 206 -11.97 -7.74 -15.23
CA ILE A 206 -12.05 -6.61 -16.18
C ILE A 206 -11.10 -6.86 -17.36
N VAL A 207 -9.90 -7.32 -17.04
CA VAL A 207 -8.86 -7.69 -18.01
C VAL A 207 -8.36 -9.08 -17.67
N GLU A 208 -8.41 -9.99 -18.60
CA GLU A 208 -7.90 -11.35 -18.47
C GLU A 208 -6.37 -11.38 -18.54
N LYS A 209 -5.77 -12.52 -18.14
CA LYS A 209 -4.31 -12.67 -18.10
C LYS A 209 -3.64 -12.53 -19.47
N ASP A 210 -4.36 -12.77 -20.55
CA ASP A 210 -3.90 -12.62 -21.93
C ASP A 210 -4.09 -11.21 -22.50
N GLY A 211 -4.60 -10.28 -21.66
CA GLY A 211 -4.90 -8.90 -22.06
C GLY A 211 -6.28 -8.68 -22.69
N THR A 212 -7.10 -9.73 -22.78
CA THR A 212 -8.48 -9.60 -23.28
C THR A 212 -9.32 -8.79 -22.28
N ILE A 213 -10.10 -7.84 -22.79
CA ILE A 213 -11.05 -7.09 -21.98
C ILE A 213 -12.37 -7.86 -21.92
N SER A 214 -12.76 -8.33 -20.73
CA SER A 214 -13.91 -9.21 -20.51
C SER A 214 -15.08 -8.53 -19.77
N ILE A 215 -14.99 -7.25 -19.49
CA ILE A 215 -16.03 -6.52 -18.75
C ILE A 215 -17.41 -6.48 -19.44
N ASN A 216 -17.47 -6.80 -20.74
CA ASN A 216 -18.68 -6.76 -21.57
C ASN A 216 -19.19 -8.15 -21.99
N ASN A 217 -18.73 -9.21 -21.41
CA ASN A 217 -19.16 -10.57 -21.72
C ASN A 217 -20.51 -10.94 -21.09
#